data_58a546c0975e53ec7677bac2b3e9bf88
#
_entry.id   58a546c0975e53ec7677bac2b3e9bf88
#
_cell.length_a   1.000
_cell.length_b   1.000
_cell.length_c   1.000
_cell.angle_alpha   90.00
_cell.angle_beta   90.00
_cell.angle_gamma   90.00
#
_symmetry.space_group_name_H-M   'P 1'
#
loop_
_entity.id
_entity.type
_entity.pdbx_description
1 polymer ?
#
loop_
_entity_poly.entity_id
_entity_poly.type
_entity_poly.pdbx_seq_one_letter_code
_entity_poly.pdbx_strand_id
1 'polypeptide(L)'
;MRQEVRWTDLTYEQIADHLAEAGTPVSVPVVKQLLRKHGYVKRKAQKSKAMSSQRDRNRQFENIARLKREYLQSGNPIVSMDTKKKELIGNFYRAGHLLTQGVIKTWDHDFSSFASGVIIPHGLYDVRHNDGHVNLGTSHDTGEFACDSIERWWEQKGRALYPRATSILLLCDGGGSNSSTQYLFKEDLQRLVDRLGIEIRVAHYPPYCSKYNPIEHRLFPHLTRACQGVIFESVGLVKGLMEKARTSTGLEVTVDILDKVYQTGRKYAAGFKEGMKIVFDEILPKWNYRAVPAKS
;
A
#
# COMPACT_ATOMS: atom_id res chain seq x y z
N MET A 1 29.46 3.54 -8.14
CA MET A 1 29.14 2.18 -8.65
C MET A 1 30.22 1.20 -8.21
N ARG A 2 29.88 -0.08 -8.05
CA ARG A 2 30.88 -1.09 -7.67
C ARG A 2 31.85 -1.33 -8.81
N GLN A 3 33.13 -1.53 -8.53
CA GLN A 3 34.21 -1.74 -9.51
C GLN A 3 33.98 -2.91 -10.49
N GLU A 4 33.11 -3.86 -10.11
CA GLU A 4 32.83 -5.08 -10.89
C GLU A 4 31.84 -4.88 -12.05
N VAL A 5 31.15 -3.74 -12.12
CA VAL A 5 30.14 -3.47 -13.17
C VAL A 5 30.65 -2.36 -14.08
N ARG A 6 31.01 -2.72 -15.31
CA ARG A 6 31.31 -1.74 -16.36
C ARG A 6 30.00 -1.10 -16.81
N TRP A 7 30.00 0.21 -16.95
CA TRP A 7 28.83 0.99 -17.34
C TRP A 7 29.23 2.23 -18.14
N THR A 8 28.27 2.78 -18.86
CA THR A 8 28.38 4.08 -19.53
C THR A 8 27.03 4.78 -19.48
N ASP A 9 27.04 6.08 -19.38
CA ASP A 9 25.91 7.00 -19.51
C ASP A 9 25.88 7.70 -20.86
N LEU A 10 26.89 7.47 -21.70
CA LEU A 10 26.96 8.05 -23.03
C LEU A 10 25.79 7.56 -23.92
N THR A 11 25.31 8.44 -24.78
CA THR A 11 24.40 8.05 -25.88
C THR A 11 25.13 7.27 -26.96
N TYR A 12 24.40 6.59 -27.83
CA TYR A 12 25.00 5.84 -28.92
C TYR A 12 25.75 6.75 -29.90
N GLU A 13 25.24 7.97 -30.08
CA GLU A 13 25.84 9.01 -30.92
C GLU A 13 27.18 9.46 -30.32
N GLN A 14 27.19 9.79 -29.02
CA GLN A 14 28.43 10.18 -28.31
C GLN A 14 29.48 9.07 -28.35
N ILE A 15 29.06 7.80 -28.23
CA ILE A 15 30.00 6.67 -28.35
C ILE A 15 30.59 6.61 -29.81
N ALA A 16 29.75 6.82 -30.83
CA ALA A 16 30.22 6.85 -32.21
C ALA A 16 31.21 8.00 -32.44
N ASP A 17 30.94 9.18 -31.88
CA ASP A 17 31.82 10.34 -31.97
C ASP A 17 33.18 10.08 -31.31
N HIS A 18 33.19 9.55 -30.08
CA HIS A 18 34.45 9.18 -29.38
C HIS A 18 35.25 8.09 -30.13
N LEU A 19 34.56 7.14 -30.76
CA LEU A 19 35.24 6.12 -31.58
C LEU A 19 35.83 6.74 -32.84
N ALA A 20 35.18 7.71 -33.45
CA ALA A 20 35.72 8.45 -34.60
C ALA A 20 36.96 9.28 -34.22
N GLU A 21 36.90 9.99 -33.06
CA GLU A 21 38.04 10.72 -32.48
C GLU A 21 39.23 9.79 -32.18
N ALA A 22 38.95 8.57 -31.75
CA ALA A 22 39.95 7.52 -31.48
C ALA A 22 40.44 6.81 -32.76
N GLY A 23 40.08 7.31 -33.94
CA GLY A 23 40.52 6.78 -35.25
C GLY A 23 39.75 5.55 -35.75
N THR A 24 38.61 5.21 -35.14
CA THR A 24 37.76 4.08 -35.54
C THR A 24 36.33 4.55 -35.78
N PRO A 25 36.04 5.28 -36.86
CA PRO A 25 34.71 5.79 -37.14
C PRO A 25 33.74 4.65 -37.43
N VAL A 26 32.64 4.62 -36.71
CA VAL A 26 31.57 3.62 -36.84
C VAL A 26 30.20 4.29 -36.79
N SER A 27 29.23 3.68 -37.47
CA SER A 27 27.85 4.18 -37.42
C SER A 27 27.13 3.80 -36.14
N VAL A 28 26.11 4.58 -35.76
CA VAL A 28 25.26 4.32 -34.57
C VAL A 28 24.67 2.90 -34.56
N PRO A 29 24.17 2.30 -35.66
CA PRO A 29 23.75 0.90 -35.69
C PRO A 29 24.85 -0.08 -35.29
N VAL A 30 26.09 0.15 -35.71
CA VAL A 30 27.24 -0.69 -35.33
C VAL A 30 27.54 -0.57 -33.84
N VAL A 31 27.51 0.64 -33.28
CA VAL A 31 27.62 0.86 -31.81
C VAL A 31 26.58 0.04 -31.07
N LYS A 32 25.31 0.07 -31.51
CA LYS A 32 24.23 -0.72 -30.89
C LYS A 32 24.50 -2.23 -30.95
N GLN A 33 25.00 -2.74 -32.06
CA GLN A 33 25.36 -4.16 -32.21
C GLN A 33 26.52 -4.54 -31.29
N LEU A 34 27.58 -3.73 -31.25
CA LEU A 34 28.76 -3.97 -30.42
C LEU A 34 28.38 -3.97 -28.93
N LEU A 35 27.61 -2.99 -28.48
CA LEU A 35 27.14 -2.95 -27.08
C LEU A 35 26.35 -4.20 -26.73
N ARG A 36 25.42 -4.65 -27.58
CA ARG A 36 24.66 -5.89 -27.35
C ARG A 36 25.57 -7.12 -27.35
N LYS A 37 26.51 -7.23 -28.29
CA LYS A 37 27.48 -8.33 -28.36
C LYS A 37 28.31 -8.43 -27.07
N HIS A 38 28.65 -7.30 -26.46
CA HIS A 38 29.40 -7.24 -25.19
C HIS A 38 28.51 -7.18 -23.94
N GLY A 39 27.21 -7.49 -24.05
CA GLY A 39 26.29 -7.60 -22.93
C GLY A 39 25.80 -6.28 -22.31
N TYR A 40 26.08 -5.15 -22.98
CA TYR A 40 25.55 -3.85 -22.54
C TYR A 40 24.10 -3.70 -22.99
N VAL A 41 23.21 -3.59 -22.04
CA VAL A 41 21.78 -3.30 -22.25
C VAL A 41 21.30 -2.26 -21.24
N LYS A 42 20.34 -1.43 -21.63
CA LYS A 42 19.74 -0.46 -20.71
C LYS A 42 19.09 -1.21 -19.54
N ARG A 43 19.54 -0.93 -18.32
CA ARG A 43 19.03 -1.57 -17.09
C ARG A 43 18.61 -0.50 -16.08
N LYS A 44 17.50 -0.72 -15.45
CA LYS A 44 17.10 0.06 -14.27
C LYS A 44 17.60 -0.65 -13.01
N ALA A 45 18.14 0.12 -12.04
CA ALA A 45 18.54 -0.43 -10.76
C ALA A 45 17.32 -1.08 -10.06
N GLN A 46 17.52 -2.31 -9.58
CA GLN A 46 16.48 -3.07 -8.89
C GLN A 46 16.69 -3.01 -7.38
N LYS A 47 15.67 -2.61 -6.65
CA LYS A 47 15.64 -2.66 -5.17
C LYS A 47 15.44 -4.12 -4.70
N SER A 48 16.44 -4.99 -4.88
CA SER A 48 16.35 -6.41 -4.57
C SER A 48 17.11 -6.82 -3.29
N LYS A 49 18.00 -5.96 -2.78
CA LYS A 49 18.80 -6.27 -1.58
C LYS A 49 18.08 -5.75 -0.34
N ALA A 50 17.79 -6.64 0.63
CA ALA A 50 17.34 -6.24 1.95
C ALA A 50 18.49 -5.59 2.72
N MET A 51 18.21 -4.54 3.49
CA MET A 51 19.23 -3.85 4.31
C MET A 51 19.70 -4.69 5.50
N SER A 52 18.90 -5.68 5.94
CA SER A 52 19.25 -6.65 6.97
C SER A 52 18.85 -8.05 6.55
N SER A 53 19.64 -9.07 6.97
CA SER A 53 19.24 -10.47 6.82
C SER A 53 18.14 -10.76 7.84
N GLN A 54 16.94 -11.07 7.37
CA GLN A 54 15.84 -11.46 8.25
C GLN A 54 15.72 -12.99 8.24
N ARG A 55 16.20 -13.64 9.32
CA ARG A 55 16.14 -15.10 9.47
C ARG A 55 14.74 -15.68 9.23
N ASP A 56 13.72 -14.93 9.66
CA ASP A 56 12.33 -15.40 9.63
C ASP A 56 11.54 -14.97 8.39
N ARG A 57 12.20 -14.30 7.42
CA ARG A 57 11.49 -13.72 6.26
C ARG A 57 10.75 -14.79 5.44
N ASN A 58 11.44 -15.85 5.03
CA ASN A 58 10.83 -16.91 4.23
C ASN A 58 9.75 -17.65 5.02
N ARG A 59 10.01 -17.95 6.29
CA ARG A 59 9.06 -18.59 7.20
C ARG A 59 7.77 -17.77 7.34
N GLN A 60 7.87 -16.43 7.36
CA GLN A 60 6.68 -15.57 7.39
C GLN A 60 5.91 -15.59 6.08
N PHE A 61 6.57 -15.59 4.92
CA PHE A 61 5.87 -15.74 3.63
C PHE A 61 5.16 -17.09 3.52
N GLU A 62 5.79 -18.16 3.98
CA GLU A 62 5.18 -19.51 4.03
C GLU A 62 3.96 -19.51 4.95
N ASN A 63 4.06 -18.87 6.14
CA ASN A 63 2.94 -18.72 7.06
C ASN A 63 1.78 -17.94 6.45
N ILE A 64 2.05 -16.79 5.82
CA ILE A 64 1.02 -16.00 5.11
C ILE A 64 0.37 -16.85 4.00
N ALA A 65 1.16 -17.58 3.22
CA ALA A 65 0.63 -18.44 2.17
C ALA A 65 -0.25 -19.56 2.74
N ARG A 66 0.12 -20.16 3.88
CA ARG A 66 -0.69 -21.16 4.61
C ARG A 66 -2.01 -20.56 5.09
N LEU A 67 -1.95 -19.42 5.79
CA LEU A 67 -3.14 -18.71 6.28
C LEU A 67 -4.10 -18.34 5.15
N LYS A 68 -3.58 -17.84 4.04
CA LYS A 68 -4.42 -17.54 2.86
C LYS A 68 -5.15 -18.78 2.34
N ARG A 69 -4.50 -19.94 2.26
CA ARG A 69 -5.16 -21.19 1.84
C ARG A 69 -6.26 -21.60 2.82
N GLU A 70 -5.98 -21.54 4.12
CA GLU A 70 -6.94 -21.90 5.18
C GLU A 70 -8.19 -21.01 5.11
N TYR A 71 -8.01 -19.70 4.97
CA TYR A 71 -9.12 -18.76 4.89
C TYR A 71 -9.93 -18.89 3.59
N LEU A 72 -9.27 -19.16 2.47
CA LEU A 72 -9.98 -19.46 1.21
C LEU A 72 -10.82 -20.75 1.31
N GLN A 73 -10.30 -21.78 1.96
CA GLN A 73 -11.01 -23.05 2.15
C GLN A 73 -12.17 -22.94 3.13
N SER A 74 -12.00 -22.19 4.22
CA SER A 74 -13.05 -21.95 5.21
C SER A 74 -14.12 -20.96 4.76
N GLY A 75 -13.89 -20.24 3.64
CA GLY A 75 -14.81 -19.21 3.17
C GLY A 75 -14.75 -17.90 3.96
N ASN A 76 -13.75 -17.72 4.80
CA ASN A 76 -13.51 -16.49 5.55
C ASN A 76 -12.82 -15.43 4.69
N PRO A 77 -13.07 -14.13 4.94
CA PRO A 77 -12.46 -13.05 4.17
C PRO A 77 -10.95 -12.93 4.38
N ILE A 78 -10.25 -12.56 3.31
CA ILE A 78 -8.84 -12.19 3.30
C ILE A 78 -8.75 -10.76 2.80
N VAL A 79 -8.37 -9.84 3.66
CA VAL A 79 -8.31 -8.42 3.37
C VAL A 79 -6.86 -7.94 3.45
N SER A 80 -6.37 -7.39 2.36
CA SER A 80 -5.08 -6.70 2.31
C SER A 80 -5.31 -5.22 2.64
N MET A 81 -4.59 -4.69 3.61
CA MET A 81 -4.80 -3.36 4.16
C MET A 81 -3.52 -2.54 4.13
N ASP A 82 -3.63 -1.27 3.75
CA ASP A 82 -2.55 -0.29 3.85
C ASP A 82 -3.07 1.14 3.67
N THR A 83 -2.24 2.13 4.05
CA THR A 83 -2.49 3.55 3.80
C THR A 83 -1.69 4.01 2.58
N LYS A 84 -2.40 4.47 1.54
CA LYS A 84 -1.76 5.10 0.37
C LYS A 84 -1.10 6.43 0.79
N LYS A 85 -0.04 6.82 0.09
CA LYS A 85 0.60 8.14 0.29
C LYS A 85 -0.46 9.24 0.42
N LYS A 86 -0.30 10.08 1.43
CA LYS A 86 -1.16 11.26 1.67
C LYS A 86 -1.12 12.20 0.47
N GLU A 87 -2.27 12.78 0.17
CA GLU A 87 -2.46 13.70 -0.95
C GLU A 87 -2.85 15.09 -0.43
N LEU A 88 -2.26 16.13 -0.98
CA LEU A 88 -2.60 17.52 -0.62
C LEU A 88 -3.81 17.99 -1.44
N ILE A 89 -4.70 18.75 -0.81
CA ILE A 89 -5.78 19.47 -1.49
C ILE A 89 -5.27 20.87 -1.85
N GLY A 90 -5.46 21.27 -3.09
CA GLY A 90 -5.01 22.54 -3.63
C GLY A 90 -4.36 22.42 -5.00
N ASN A 91 -3.77 23.50 -5.46
CA ASN A 91 -3.20 23.61 -6.79
C ASN A 91 -1.81 22.93 -6.92
N PHE A 92 -1.76 21.62 -6.62
CA PHE A 92 -0.54 20.82 -6.65
C PHE A 92 -0.45 19.96 -7.91
N TYR A 93 0.77 19.79 -8.41
CA TYR A 93 1.05 18.97 -9.58
C TYR A 93 0.78 17.48 -9.30
N ARG A 94 0.10 16.84 -10.25
CA ARG A 94 -0.03 15.38 -10.30
C ARG A 94 0.36 14.86 -11.68
N ALA A 95 1.21 13.85 -11.68
CA ALA A 95 1.65 13.22 -12.92
C ALA A 95 0.46 12.66 -13.71
N GLY A 96 0.49 12.84 -15.03
CA GLY A 96 -0.55 12.39 -15.96
C GLY A 96 -0.89 13.44 -16.99
N HIS A 97 -1.77 13.08 -17.91
CA HIS A 97 -2.22 13.95 -18.99
C HIS A 97 -3.74 13.99 -19.04
N LEU A 98 -4.27 15.18 -19.27
CA LEU A 98 -5.69 15.42 -19.47
C LEU A 98 -5.88 16.13 -20.81
N LEU A 99 -7.03 15.94 -21.43
CA LEU A 99 -7.44 16.77 -22.58
C LEU A 99 -8.01 18.08 -22.02
N THR A 100 -7.34 19.20 -22.32
CA THR A 100 -7.70 20.52 -21.83
C THR A 100 -7.67 21.53 -22.96
N GLN A 101 -8.48 22.59 -22.87
CA GLN A 101 -8.48 23.70 -23.84
C GLN A 101 -7.37 24.70 -23.57
N GLY A 102 -6.76 24.69 -22.41
CA GLY A 102 -5.70 25.60 -22.00
C GLY A 102 -4.69 24.94 -21.07
N VAL A 103 -3.59 25.65 -20.82
CA VAL A 103 -2.53 25.18 -19.93
C VAL A 103 -3.00 25.26 -18.48
N ILE A 104 -2.93 24.14 -17.77
CA ILE A 104 -3.14 24.10 -16.32
C ILE A 104 -1.79 24.42 -15.64
N LYS A 105 -1.77 25.47 -14.83
CA LYS A 105 -0.59 25.85 -14.06
C LYS A 105 -0.78 25.43 -12.61
N THR A 106 0.24 24.80 -12.03
CA THR A 106 0.30 24.39 -10.62
C THR A 106 1.45 25.10 -9.91
N TRP A 107 1.49 24.97 -8.58
CA TRP A 107 2.65 25.43 -7.82
C TRP A 107 3.91 24.69 -8.29
N ASP A 108 5.05 25.38 -8.29
CA ASP A 108 6.36 24.84 -8.64
C ASP A 108 6.93 23.89 -7.55
N HIS A 109 6.43 24.04 -6.31
CA HIS A 109 6.82 23.24 -5.14
C HIS A 109 5.59 22.78 -4.35
N ASP A 110 5.63 21.54 -3.86
CA ASP A 110 4.55 20.92 -3.07
C ASP A 110 4.67 21.27 -1.56
N PHE A 111 4.73 22.55 -1.20
CA PHE A 111 4.75 22.97 0.20
C PHE A 111 3.38 22.73 0.83
N SER A 112 3.34 21.92 1.90
CA SER A 112 2.10 21.61 2.63
C SER A 112 1.40 22.84 3.21
N SER A 113 2.14 23.94 3.43
CA SER A 113 1.59 25.24 3.88
C SER A 113 0.65 25.88 2.86
N PHE A 114 0.71 25.51 1.59
CA PHE A 114 -0.19 25.98 0.54
C PHE A 114 -1.42 25.08 0.34
N ALA A 115 -1.47 23.97 1.06
CA ALA A 115 -2.60 23.06 0.99
C ALA A 115 -3.78 23.59 1.84
N SER A 116 -4.99 23.51 1.28
CA SER A 116 -6.23 23.76 2.02
C SER A 116 -6.65 22.56 2.89
N GLY A 117 -5.99 21.42 2.72
CA GLY A 117 -6.24 20.21 3.48
C GLY A 117 -5.37 19.05 3.03
N VAL A 118 -5.53 17.92 3.71
CA VAL A 118 -4.85 16.68 3.40
C VAL A 118 -5.88 15.55 3.29
N ILE A 119 -5.64 14.63 2.38
CA ILE A 119 -6.42 13.40 2.25
C ILE A 119 -5.52 12.22 2.56
N ILE A 120 -6.02 11.31 3.38
CA ILE A 120 -5.34 10.09 3.79
C ILE A 120 -6.18 8.91 3.28
N PRO A 121 -5.86 8.34 2.11
CA PRO A 121 -6.60 7.20 1.59
C PRO A 121 -6.14 5.93 2.30
N HIS A 122 -7.00 5.35 3.14
CA HIS A 122 -6.81 4.04 3.77
C HIS A 122 -7.57 3.00 2.97
N GLY A 123 -6.84 2.04 2.41
CA GLY A 123 -7.38 1.03 1.52
C GLY A 123 -7.55 -0.33 2.20
N LEU A 124 -8.62 -0.99 1.84
CA LEU A 124 -8.94 -2.38 2.15
C LEU A 124 -9.22 -3.09 0.83
N TYR A 125 -8.48 -4.15 0.53
CA TYR A 125 -8.65 -4.91 -0.69
C TYR A 125 -9.03 -6.35 -0.37
N ASP A 126 -10.26 -6.73 -0.75
CA ASP A 126 -10.74 -8.10 -0.66
C ASP A 126 -10.07 -8.95 -1.75
N VAL A 127 -9.20 -9.86 -1.29
CA VAL A 127 -8.38 -10.69 -2.18
C VAL A 127 -9.23 -11.68 -2.98
N ARG A 128 -10.36 -12.15 -2.43
CA ARG A 128 -11.23 -13.14 -3.05
C ARG A 128 -12.13 -12.54 -4.12
N HIS A 129 -12.74 -11.39 -3.82
CA HIS A 129 -13.72 -10.76 -4.70
C HIS A 129 -13.10 -9.73 -5.65
N ASN A 130 -11.79 -9.44 -5.53
CA ASN A 130 -11.12 -8.37 -6.29
C ASN A 130 -11.83 -7.02 -6.10
N ASP A 131 -12.21 -6.71 -4.87
CA ASP A 131 -12.96 -5.51 -4.51
C ASP A 131 -12.13 -4.59 -3.62
N GLY A 132 -12.12 -3.30 -3.94
CA GLY A 132 -11.46 -2.26 -3.17
C GLY A 132 -12.44 -1.43 -2.37
N HIS A 133 -12.13 -1.19 -1.11
CA HIS A 133 -12.83 -0.23 -0.26
C HIS A 133 -11.83 0.79 0.27
N VAL A 134 -12.06 2.07 0.03
CA VAL A 134 -11.15 3.14 0.41
C VAL A 134 -11.87 4.11 1.34
N ASN A 135 -11.28 4.37 2.49
CA ASN A 135 -11.76 5.40 3.41
C ASN A 135 -10.83 6.61 3.32
N LEU A 136 -11.39 7.77 3.03
CA LEU A 136 -10.67 9.03 2.97
C LEU A 136 -10.77 9.72 4.33
N GLY A 137 -9.66 9.75 5.07
CA GLY A 137 -9.52 10.58 6.27
C GLY A 137 -8.93 11.94 5.93
N THR A 138 -9.26 12.95 6.74
CA THR A 138 -8.81 14.33 6.56
C THR A 138 -7.96 14.85 7.73
N SER A 139 -7.70 14.00 8.72
CA SER A 139 -6.97 14.38 9.93
C SER A 139 -5.63 13.64 10.06
N HIS A 140 -5.59 12.50 10.72
CA HIS A 140 -4.37 11.75 10.99
C HIS A 140 -4.51 10.26 10.68
N ASP A 141 -3.42 9.68 10.18
CA ASP A 141 -3.27 8.23 9.99
C ASP A 141 -2.93 7.58 11.34
N THR A 142 -3.91 6.91 11.95
CA THR A 142 -3.81 6.29 13.28
C THR A 142 -4.34 4.86 13.26
N GLY A 143 -4.00 4.06 14.30
CA GLY A 143 -4.58 2.73 14.48
C GLY A 143 -6.11 2.76 14.60
N GLU A 144 -6.66 3.80 15.24
CA GLU A 144 -8.10 4.01 15.33
C GLU A 144 -8.75 4.24 13.96
N PHE A 145 -8.13 5.08 13.10
CA PHE A 145 -8.59 5.28 11.72
C PHE A 145 -8.58 3.99 10.91
N ALA A 146 -7.54 3.16 11.07
CA ALA A 146 -7.48 1.86 10.43
C ALA A 146 -8.60 0.93 10.92
N CYS A 147 -8.88 0.90 12.22
CA CYS A 147 -9.96 0.10 12.81
C CYS A 147 -11.35 0.59 12.37
N ASP A 148 -11.60 1.90 12.36
CA ASP A 148 -12.85 2.47 11.85
C ASP A 148 -13.05 2.17 10.36
N SER A 149 -11.94 2.13 9.58
CA SER A 149 -11.98 1.74 8.18
C SER A 149 -12.36 0.27 7.98
N ILE A 150 -11.86 -0.64 8.84
CA ILE A 150 -12.22 -2.07 8.81
C ILE A 150 -13.70 -2.24 9.18
N GLU A 151 -14.16 -1.54 10.23
CA GLU A 151 -15.56 -1.55 10.66
C GLU A 151 -16.48 -1.12 9.53
N ARG A 152 -16.16 0.00 8.86
CA ARG A 152 -16.93 0.54 7.74
C ARG A 152 -17.04 -0.45 6.57
N TRP A 153 -15.92 -1.05 6.17
CA TRP A 153 -15.92 -2.09 5.14
C TRP A 153 -16.76 -3.30 5.54
N TRP A 154 -16.61 -3.76 6.80
CA TRP A 154 -17.36 -4.92 7.28
C TRP A 154 -18.86 -4.70 7.28
N GLU A 155 -19.30 -3.55 7.76
CA GLU A 155 -20.73 -3.20 7.83
C GLU A 155 -21.35 -3.00 6.44
N GLN A 156 -20.64 -2.35 5.54
CA GLN A 156 -21.18 -2.03 4.21
C GLN A 156 -21.14 -3.21 3.24
N LYS A 157 -20.11 -4.04 3.32
CA LYS A 157 -19.87 -5.11 2.33
C LYS A 157 -19.54 -6.45 2.98
N GLY A 158 -18.60 -6.48 3.90
CA GLY A 158 -18.02 -7.72 4.40
C GLY A 158 -19.06 -8.66 5.00
N ARG A 159 -19.95 -8.16 5.83
CA ARG A 159 -21.02 -8.95 6.46
C ARG A 159 -21.96 -9.59 5.43
N ALA A 160 -22.30 -8.89 4.36
CA ALA A 160 -23.16 -9.41 3.30
C ALA A 160 -22.45 -10.41 2.40
N LEU A 161 -21.18 -10.17 2.06
CA LEU A 161 -20.37 -11.05 1.23
C LEU A 161 -19.96 -12.35 1.96
N TYR A 162 -19.81 -12.27 3.29
CA TYR A 162 -19.33 -13.37 4.13
C TYR A 162 -20.27 -13.66 5.31
N PRO A 163 -21.54 -14.04 5.07
CA PRO A 163 -22.55 -14.16 6.13
C PRO A 163 -22.26 -15.28 7.16
N ARG A 164 -21.32 -16.18 6.84
CA ARG A 164 -20.90 -17.26 7.73
C ARG A 164 -19.46 -17.12 8.23
N ALA A 165 -18.85 -15.95 8.05
CA ALA A 165 -17.49 -15.72 8.50
C ALA A 165 -17.40 -15.77 10.02
N THR A 166 -16.37 -16.44 10.50
CA THR A 166 -16.01 -16.53 11.92
C THR A 166 -14.76 -15.74 12.26
N SER A 167 -13.97 -15.39 11.24
CA SER A 167 -12.71 -14.66 11.39
C SER A 167 -12.39 -13.87 10.12
N ILE A 168 -11.69 -12.76 10.26
CA ILE A 168 -11.15 -11.95 9.14
C ILE A 168 -9.64 -12.06 9.16
N LEU A 169 -9.00 -12.43 8.04
CA LEU A 169 -7.55 -12.37 7.90
C LEU A 169 -7.15 -11.00 7.34
N LEU A 170 -6.45 -10.19 8.15
CA LEU A 170 -5.82 -8.95 7.72
C LEU A 170 -4.36 -9.18 7.32
N LEU A 171 -4.02 -8.82 6.10
CA LEU A 171 -2.65 -8.79 5.59
C LEU A 171 -2.18 -7.34 5.59
N CYS A 172 -1.20 -7.01 6.42
CA CYS A 172 -0.68 -5.66 6.60
C CYS A 172 0.83 -5.63 6.33
N ASP A 173 1.37 -4.46 6.01
CA ASP A 173 2.81 -4.29 6.14
C ASP A 173 3.22 -4.15 7.61
N GLY A 174 4.54 -4.14 7.88
CA GLY A 174 5.06 -4.07 9.25
C GLY A 174 5.28 -2.64 9.76
N GLY A 175 4.87 -1.62 9.00
CA GLY A 175 5.14 -0.20 9.28
C GLY A 175 3.91 0.62 9.63
N GLY A 176 4.13 1.92 9.92
CA GLY A 176 3.05 2.87 10.11
C GLY A 176 2.25 2.72 11.41
N SER A 177 1.03 3.23 11.39
CA SER A 177 0.09 3.29 12.52
C SER A 177 -0.40 1.93 12.99
N ASN A 178 -0.41 0.94 12.09
CA ASN A 178 -0.80 -0.47 12.34
C ASN A 178 0.40 -1.40 12.51
N SER A 179 1.58 -0.88 12.85
CA SER A 179 2.80 -1.67 13.07
C SER A 179 2.59 -2.79 14.09
N SER A 180 3.23 -3.93 13.84
CA SER A 180 3.17 -5.12 14.71
C SER A 180 3.63 -4.86 16.15
N THR A 181 4.43 -3.81 16.39
CA THR A 181 4.92 -3.43 17.72
C THR A 181 4.01 -2.45 18.47
N GLN A 182 2.98 -1.90 17.81
CA GLN A 182 2.09 -0.91 18.41
C GLN A 182 1.00 -1.54 19.26
N TYR A 183 1.10 -1.37 20.59
CA TYR A 183 0.06 -1.83 21.52
C TYR A 183 -1.23 -1.02 21.39
N LEU A 184 -1.14 0.25 21.03
CA LEU A 184 -2.32 1.08 20.81
C LEU A 184 -3.18 0.53 19.67
N PHE A 185 -2.57 0.09 18.56
CA PHE A 185 -3.31 -0.57 17.47
C PHE A 185 -3.98 -1.87 17.94
N LYS A 186 -3.31 -2.66 18.80
CA LYS A 186 -3.88 -3.88 19.36
C LYS A 186 -5.08 -3.58 20.29
N GLU A 187 -5.03 -2.47 21.04
CA GLU A 187 -6.14 -2.02 21.85
C GLU A 187 -7.33 -1.57 20.98
N ASP A 188 -7.09 -0.75 19.97
CA ASP A 188 -8.13 -0.32 19.05
C ASP A 188 -8.74 -1.53 18.30
N LEU A 189 -7.90 -2.51 17.90
CA LEU A 189 -8.35 -3.75 17.28
C LEU A 189 -9.19 -4.62 18.25
N GLN A 190 -8.80 -4.71 19.53
CA GLN A 190 -9.61 -5.42 20.54
C GLN A 190 -10.99 -4.78 20.71
N ARG A 191 -11.05 -3.47 20.79
CA ARG A 191 -12.33 -2.74 20.83
C ARG A 191 -13.18 -2.99 19.59
N LEU A 192 -12.54 -3.07 18.42
CA LEU A 192 -13.25 -3.36 17.18
C LEU A 192 -13.85 -4.77 17.18
N VAL A 193 -13.08 -5.80 17.51
CA VAL A 193 -13.60 -7.19 17.52
C VAL A 193 -14.69 -7.39 18.56
N ASP A 194 -14.62 -6.69 19.70
CA ASP A 194 -15.66 -6.72 20.73
C ASP A 194 -16.98 -6.12 20.21
N ARG A 195 -16.93 -5.08 19.38
CA ARG A 195 -18.11 -4.49 18.73
C ARG A 195 -18.66 -5.37 17.60
N LEU A 196 -17.79 -5.91 16.77
CA LEU A 196 -18.19 -6.70 15.61
C LEU A 196 -18.64 -8.12 15.95
N GLY A 197 -18.18 -8.67 17.07
CA GLY A 197 -18.42 -10.06 17.48
C GLY A 197 -17.71 -11.10 16.59
N ILE A 198 -16.67 -10.69 15.87
CA ILE A 198 -15.92 -11.56 14.97
C ILE A 198 -14.42 -11.46 15.24
N GLU A 199 -13.70 -12.59 15.19
CA GLU A 199 -12.25 -12.63 15.34
C GLU A 199 -11.57 -11.88 14.18
N ILE A 200 -10.50 -11.14 14.47
CA ILE A 200 -9.60 -10.59 13.45
C ILE A 200 -8.21 -11.15 13.66
N ARG A 201 -7.72 -11.87 12.65
CA ARG A 201 -6.35 -12.39 12.58
C ARG A 201 -5.48 -11.47 11.75
N VAL A 202 -4.36 -11.04 12.30
CA VAL A 202 -3.39 -10.16 11.64
C VAL A 202 -2.14 -10.93 11.27
N ALA A 203 -1.71 -10.82 10.03
CA ALA A 203 -0.43 -11.33 9.56
C ALA A 203 0.33 -10.20 8.84
N HIS A 204 1.44 -9.76 9.44
CA HIS A 204 2.27 -8.70 8.88
C HIS A 204 3.28 -9.26 7.88
N TYR A 205 3.43 -8.57 6.75
CA TYR A 205 4.57 -8.83 5.86
C TYR A 205 5.89 -8.48 6.56
N PRO A 206 6.98 -9.18 6.26
CA PRO A 206 8.28 -8.83 6.80
C PRO A 206 8.67 -7.39 6.43
N PRO A 207 9.46 -6.70 7.25
CA PRO A 207 9.94 -5.35 6.94
C PRO A 207 10.58 -5.26 5.56
N TYR A 208 10.38 -4.13 4.88
CA TYR A 208 10.85 -3.87 3.51
C TYR A 208 10.23 -4.80 2.44
N CYS A 209 9.10 -5.42 2.75
CA CYS A 209 8.39 -6.33 1.86
C CYS A 209 6.99 -5.85 1.46
N SER A 210 6.66 -4.57 1.68
CA SER A 210 5.35 -3.98 1.33
C SER A 210 4.93 -4.26 -0.11
N LYS A 211 5.89 -4.29 -1.05
CA LYS A 211 5.63 -4.65 -2.45
C LYS A 211 4.96 -6.02 -2.67
N TYR A 212 4.92 -6.89 -1.65
CA TYR A 212 4.23 -8.18 -1.71
C TYR A 212 2.81 -8.13 -1.11
N ASN A 213 2.46 -7.02 -0.46
CA ASN A 213 1.10 -6.79 0.01
C ASN A 213 0.17 -6.61 -1.21
N PRO A 214 -0.88 -7.43 -1.39
CA PRO A 214 -1.73 -7.39 -2.58
C PRO A 214 -2.27 -6.01 -2.94
N ILE A 215 -2.62 -5.21 -1.97
CA ILE A 215 -3.19 -3.87 -2.17
C ILE A 215 -2.26 -2.95 -2.98
N GLU A 216 -0.94 -3.10 -2.84
CA GLU A 216 0.07 -2.31 -3.52
C GLU A 216 0.10 -2.51 -5.04
N HIS A 217 -0.41 -3.64 -5.54
CA HIS A 217 -0.46 -3.91 -6.97
C HIS A 217 -1.86 -4.01 -7.51
N ARG A 218 -2.83 -4.40 -6.65
CA ARG A 218 -4.18 -4.72 -7.06
C ARG A 218 -5.16 -3.55 -6.91
N LEU A 219 -4.85 -2.57 -6.04
CA LEU A 219 -5.73 -1.43 -5.78
C LEU A 219 -5.02 -0.08 -6.02
N PHE A 220 -3.94 0.22 -5.33
CA PHE A 220 -3.32 1.55 -5.32
C PHE A 220 -2.88 2.09 -6.69
N PRO A 221 -2.32 1.29 -7.62
CA PRO A 221 -1.99 1.78 -8.95
C PRO A 221 -3.21 2.23 -9.76
N HIS A 222 -4.35 1.57 -9.54
CA HIS A 222 -5.60 1.91 -10.23
C HIS A 222 -6.21 3.19 -9.68
N LEU A 223 -6.14 3.41 -8.34
CA LEU A 223 -6.51 4.69 -7.73
C LEU A 223 -5.64 5.84 -8.26
N THR A 224 -4.32 5.63 -8.31
CA THR A 224 -3.38 6.62 -8.84
C THR A 224 -3.70 6.96 -10.30
N ARG A 225 -3.99 5.96 -11.13
CA ARG A 225 -4.39 6.16 -12.53
C ARG A 225 -5.70 6.93 -12.66
N ALA A 226 -6.69 6.62 -11.83
CA ALA A 226 -7.98 7.31 -11.84
C ALA A 226 -7.87 8.80 -11.46
N CYS A 227 -6.84 9.16 -10.70
CA CYS A 227 -6.58 10.52 -10.23
C CYS A 227 -5.52 11.29 -11.04
N GLN A 228 -4.93 10.67 -12.08
CA GLN A 228 -3.79 11.25 -12.80
C GLN A 228 -4.14 12.60 -13.45
N GLY A 229 -3.22 13.57 -13.35
CA GLY A 229 -3.32 14.88 -13.99
C GLY A 229 -4.37 15.84 -13.38
N VAL A 230 -5.22 15.37 -12.45
CA VAL A 230 -6.31 16.19 -11.89
C VAL A 230 -5.82 16.95 -10.66
N ILE A 231 -6.10 18.25 -10.58
CA ILE A 231 -5.89 19.04 -9.36
C ILE A 231 -6.98 18.65 -8.34
N PHE A 232 -6.58 18.36 -7.11
CA PHE A 232 -7.51 18.01 -6.04
C PHE A 232 -8.05 19.28 -5.36
N GLU A 233 -9.24 19.68 -5.75
CA GLU A 233 -9.90 20.89 -5.20
C GLU A 233 -10.71 20.59 -3.94
N SER A 234 -11.16 19.32 -3.77
CA SER A 234 -11.95 18.91 -2.63
C SER A 234 -11.87 17.40 -2.37
N VAL A 235 -12.19 16.97 -1.16
CA VAL A 235 -12.29 15.55 -0.79
C VAL A 235 -13.35 14.83 -1.65
N GLY A 236 -14.48 15.50 -1.91
CA GLY A 236 -15.55 14.94 -2.75
C GLY A 236 -15.12 14.68 -4.18
N LEU A 237 -14.30 15.56 -4.78
CA LEU A 237 -13.73 15.32 -6.10
C LEU A 237 -12.83 14.07 -6.09
N VAL A 238 -11.96 13.95 -5.08
CA VAL A 238 -11.06 12.80 -4.96
C VAL A 238 -11.83 11.50 -4.77
N LYS A 239 -12.88 11.50 -3.94
CA LYS A 239 -13.80 10.37 -3.79
C LYS A 239 -14.34 9.95 -5.16
N GLY A 240 -14.97 10.86 -5.90
CA GLY A 240 -15.55 10.55 -7.20
C GLY A 240 -14.55 10.10 -8.28
N LEU A 241 -13.29 10.55 -8.18
CA LEU A 241 -12.21 10.08 -9.05
C LEU A 241 -11.81 8.64 -8.70
N MET A 242 -11.57 8.35 -7.42
CA MET A 242 -11.13 7.02 -6.97
C MET A 242 -12.22 5.95 -7.22
N GLU A 243 -13.51 6.30 -7.11
CA GLU A 243 -14.64 5.41 -7.43
C GLU A 243 -14.69 4.99 -8.91
N LYS A 244 -14.05 5.73 -9.80
CA LYS A 244 -13.94 5.38 -11.22
C LYS A 244 -12.86 4.33 -11.51
N ALA A 245 -12.04 3.97 -10.52
CA ALA A 245 -10.99 2.97 -10.72
C ALA A 245 -11.60 1.61 -11.06
N ARG A 246 -11.22 1.07 -12.21
CA ARG A 246 -11.68 -0.22 -12.74
C ARG A 246 -10.55 -0.94 -13.44
N THR A 247 -10.69 -2.24 -13.59
CA THR A 247 -9.79 -3.08 -14.41
C THR A 247 -10.59 -4.01 -15.30
N SER A 248 -9.94 -4.50 -16.36
CA SER A 248 -10.51 -5.56 -17.20
C SER A 248 -10.73 -6.88 -16.45
N THR A 249 -10.08 -7.04 -15.29
CA THR A 249 -10.23 -8.22 -14.41
C THR A 249 -11.33 -8.05 -13.37
N GLY A 250 -12.18 -7.01 -13.48
CA GLY A 250 -13.35 -6.83 -12.63
C GLY A 250 -13.09 -6.16 -11.28
N LEU A 251 -12.00 -5.37 -11.12
CA LEU A 251 -11.85 -4.55 -9.91
C LEU A 251 -12.99 -3.54 -9.83
N GLU A 252 -13.65 -3.51 -8.69
CA GLU A 252 -14.57 -2.45 -8.29
C GLU A 252 -14.05 -1.72 -7.07
N VAL A 253 -14.35 -0.42 -6.97
CA VAL A 253 -13.89 0.41 -5.85
C VAL A 253 -15.05 1.20 -5.28
N THR A 254 -15.23 1.08 -3.97
CA THR A 254 -16.11 1.93 -3.16
C THR A 254 -15.28 2.89 -2.35
N VAL A 255 -15.70 4.14 -2.22
CA VAL A 255 -14.97 5.15 -1.45
C VAL A 255 -15.90 5.83 -0.46
N ASP A 256 -15.49 5.86 0.80
CA ASP A 256 -16.17 6.60 1.86
C ASP A 256 -15.30 7.74 2.39
N ILE A 257 -15.93 8.72 3.02
CA ILE A 257 -15.25 9.79 3.75
C ILE A 257 -15.50 9.53 5.24
N LEU A 258 -14.43 9.48 6.02
CA LEU A 258 -14.51 9.41 7.48
C LEU A 258 -14.17 10.81 8.04
N ASP A 259 -15.21 11.54 8.44
CA ASP A 259 -15.09 12.92 8.91
C ASP A 259 -14.59 13.03 10.36
N LYS A 260 -14.37 11.90 11.04
CA LYS A 260 -13.84 11.85 12.40
C LYS A 260 -12.44 12.43 12.47
N VAL A 261 -12.22 13.27 13.48
CA VAL A 261 -10.89 13.82 13.78
C VAL A 261 -10.14 12.82 14.67
N TYR A 262 -9.15 12.16 14.08
CA TYR A 262 -8.29 11.21 14.79
C TYR A 262 -7.14 11.94 15.48
N GLN A 263 -6.84 11.55 16.73
CA GLN A 263 -5.80 12.20 17.52
C GLN A 263 -4.50 11.40 17.52
N THR A 264 -3.39 12.09 17.35
CA THR A 264 -2.04 11.52 17.55
C THR A 264 -1.63 11.59 19.02
N GLY A 265 -0.59 10.82 19.39
CA GLY A 265 -0.06 10.84 20.75
C GLY A 265 -0.91 10.14 21.81
N ARG A 266 -2.00 9.46 21.42
CA ARG A 266 -2.76 8.58 22.32
C ARG A 266 -1.84 7.50 22.89
N LYS A 267 -2.09 7.14 24.14
CA LYS A 267 -1.45 6.00 24.83
C LYS A 267 -2.52 4.92 25.06
N TYR A 268 -2.11 3.65 25.00
CA TYR A 268 -3.00 2.56 25.39
C TYR A 268 -3.29 2.62 26.90
N ALA A 269 -4.43 2.08 27.33
CA ALA A 269 -4.89 2.14 28.70
C ALA A 269 -3.92 1.43 29.66
N ALA A 270 -3.79 1.96 30.86
CA ALA A 270 -3.06 1.27 31.93
C ALA A 270 -3.69 -0.12 32.16
N GLY A 271 -2.85 -1.15 32.31
CA GLY A 271 -3.30 -2.54 32.46
C GLY A 271 -3.77 -3.23 31.19
N PHE A 272 -3.76 -2.55 30.02
CA PHE A 272 -4.17 -3.19 28.75
C PHE A 272 -3.32 -4.42 28.43
N LYS A 273 -2.01 -4.36 28.62
CA LYS A 273 -1.10 -5.47 28.30
C LYS A 273 -1.39 -6.73 29.13
N GLU A 274 -1.77 -6.54 30.38
CA GLU A 274 -2.08 -7.62 31.33
C GLU A 274 -3.46 -8.24 31.07
N GLY A 275 -4.41 -7.43 30.59
CA GLY A 275 -5.79 -7.84 30.32
C GLY A 275 -6.16 -8.06 28.87
N MET A 276 -5.24 -7.86 27.92
CA MET A 276 -5.56 -7.96 26.49
C MET A 276 -5.92 -9.40 26.08
N LYS A 277 -6.93 -9.50 25.22
CA LYS A 277 -7.34 -10.78 24.60
C LYS A 277 -6.70 -11.01 23.23
N ILE A 278 -5.49 -10.48 23.07
CA ILE A 278 -4.67 -10.73 21.88
C ILE A 278 -3.96 -12.07 22.06
N VAL A 279 -4.24 -12.99 21.16
CA VAL A 279 -3.61 -14.32 21.13
C VAL A 279 -2.49 -14.28 20.09
N PHE A 280 -1.26 -14.36 20.56
CA PHE A 280 -0.09 -14.41 19.69
C PHE A 280 0.06 -15.82 19.12
N ASP A 281 0.37 -15.92 17.81
CA ASP A 281 0.58 -17.20 17.16
C ASP A 281 1.92 -17.82 17.57
N GLU A 282 2.03 -19.15 17.53
CA GLU A 282 3.29 -19.85 17.78
C GLU A 282 4.34 -19.55 16.70
N ILE A 283 3.89 -19.31 15.46
CA ILE A 283 4.75 -18.95 14.33
C ILE A 283 4.95 -17.44 14.31
N LEU A 284 6.16 -16.99 14.66
CA LEU A 284 6.57 -15.59 14.58
C LEU A 284 5.55 -14.63 15.25
N PRO A 285 5.33 -14.76 16.57
CA PRO A 285 4.28 -14.04 17.31
C PRO A 285 4.32 -12.53 17.18
N LYS A 286 5.49 -11.96 16.92
CA LYS A 286 5.64 -10.51 16.70
C LYS A 286 4.93 -10.02 15.43
N TRP A 287 4.69 -10.91 14.47
CA TRP A 287 4.05 -10.57 13.18
C TRP A 287 2.68 -11.20 13.01
N ASN A 288 2.34 -12.19 13.84
CA ASN A 288 1.12 -12.95 13.72
C ASN A 288 0.38 -13.02 15.05
N TYR A 289 -0.85 -12.55 15.08
CA TYR A 289 -1.69 -12.56 16.27
C TYR A 289 -3.16 -12.45 15.90
N ARG A 290 -4.03 -12.77 16.86
CA ARG A 290 -5.49 -12.67 16.74
C ARG A 290 -6.04 -11.79 17.84
N ALA A 291 -6.96 -10.90 17.50
CA ALA A 291 -7.84 -10.26 18.44
C ALA A 291 -9.14 -11.08 18.50
N VAL A 292 -9.48 -11.55 19.67
CA VAL A 292 -10.64 -12.42 19.91
C VAL A 292 -11.70 -11.63 20.65
N PRO A 293 -12.99 -11.65 20.20
CA PRO A 293 -14.06 -10.97 20.90
C PRO A 293 -14.17 -11.42 22.36
N ALA A 294 -14.49 -10.48 23.25
CA ALA A 294 -14.92 -10.84 24.59
C ALA A 294 -16.18 -11.72 24.45
N LYS A 295 -16.20 -12.89 25.09
CA LYS A 295 -17.44 -13.68 25.16
C LYS A 295 -18.51 -12.79 25.81
N SER A 296 -19.58 -12.50 25.08
CA SER A 296 -20.82 -11.96 25.61
C SER A 296 -21.43 -12.91 26.63
#